data_059b2a98e9707b1994db6f10a4074b68
#
_entry.id   059b2a98e9707b1994db6f10a4074b68
#
_cell.length_a   1.000
_cell.length_b   1.000
_cell.length_c   1.000
_cell.angle_alpha   90.00
_cell.angle_beta   90.00
_cell.angle_gamma   90.00
#
_symmetry.space_group_name_H-M   'P 1'
#
loop_
_entity.id
_entity.type
_entity.pdbx_description
1 polymer ?
#
loop_
_entity_poly.entity_id
_entity_poly.type
_entity_poly.pdbx_seq_one_letter_code
_entity_poly.pdbx_strand_id
1 'polypeptide(L)'
;MIAYFTYHLYYLKGKERKEMTNSRRFSKYVVSLLLFLLFEAVAITLWLTKGNLFYLLNFSYIGVCLWIGTALFTAGKRYARHFVQLAVGNYMLLYLGVISRENMQIEGFWYYLFLGVFEAATIHYAVAKIFGPLLFGRGWCGYACWTAMLLDFLPYKKPQKPRKEKLGVLRYIMFALSLALVSGLFLMKTAHLEKIMFWLFLAGNVFYYIAGIVLAFAFKDNRAFCKYLCPITVFLKPMSYFSLLRVHCDESKCIHCGKCLRVCPMNVEINK
;
A
#
# COMPACT_ATOMS: atom_id res chain seq x y z
N MET A 1 11.21 4.20 -5.82
CA MET A 1 11.61 5.63 -5.94
C MET A 1 11.69 6.30 -4.57
N ILE A 2 10.64 6.30 -3.78
CA ILE A 2 10.67 6.96 -2.46
C ILE A 2 11.74 6.32 -1.55
N ALA A 3 11.90 5.00 -1.54
CA ALA A 3 12.95 4.33 -0.77
C ALA A 3 14.38 4.55 -1.34
N TYR A 4 14.53 4.63 -2.65
CA TYR A 4 15.81 4.93 -3.31
C TYR A 4 16.19 6.40 -3.12
N PHE A 5 15.21 7.30 -3.27
CA PHE A 5 15.39 8.73 -3.03
C PHE A 5 15.70 9.02 -1.55
N THR A 6 15.08 8.26 -0.62
CA THR A 6 15.38 8.37 0.81
C THR A 6 16.80 7.94 1.16
N TYR A 7 17.26 6.84 0.59
CA TYR A 7 18.61 6.35 0.89
C TYR A 7 19.68 7.28 0.31
N HIS A 8 19.47 7.78 -0.91
CA HIS A 8 20.39 8.74 -1.53
C HIS A 8 20.40 10.09 -0.80
N LEU A 9 19.26 10.59 -0.34
CA LEU A 9 19.17 11.81 0.48
C LEU A 9 19.76 11.64 1.88
N TYR A 10 19.65 10.46 2.49
CA TYR A 10 20.24 10.17 3.80
C TYR A 10 21.76 10.01 3.71
N TYR A 11 22.26 9.44 2.65
CA TYR A 11 23.70 9.31 2.40
C TYR A 11 24.36 10.65 2.06
N LEU A 12 23.69 11.51 1.30
CA LEU A 12 24.15 12.86 0.98
C LEU A 12 24.08 13.82 2.19
N LYS A 13 23.21 13.56 3.16
CA LYS A 13 23.09 14.37 4.39
C LYS A 13 24.30 14.31 5.31
N GLY A 14 25.20 13.35 5.11
CA GLY A 14 26.43 13.20 5.88
C GLY A 14 27.60 14.05 5.38
N LYS A 15 27.58 14.51 4.14
CA LYS A 15 28.76 15.11 3.50
C LYS A 15 28.59 16.56 3.01
N GLU A 16 27.36 17.05 2.80
CA GLU A 16 27.18 18.39 2.19
C GLU A 16 26.13 19.25 2.90
N ARG A 17 26.44 19.69 4.10
CA ARG A 17 25.54 20.60 4.85
C ARG A 17 25.76 22.10 4.50
N LYS A 18 26.67 22.48 3.62
CA LYS A 18 27.07 23.88 3.51
C LYS A 18 26.71 24.65 2.24
N GLU A 19 26.39 24.06 1.10
CA GLU A 19 26.11 24.86 -0.11
C GLU A 19 25.08 24.21 -1.04
N MET A 20 23.79 24.27 -0.67
CA MET A 20 22.74 23.99 -1.64
C MET A 20 22.10 25.29 -2.13
N THR A 21 22.42 25.69 -3.34
CA THR A 21 21.76 26.78 -4.06
C THR A 21 20.23 26.57 -4.15
N ASN A 22 19.46 27.65 -4.24
CA ASN A 22 18.00 27.63 -4.39
C ASN A 22 17.49 26.69 -5.49
N SER A 23 18.23 26.48 -6.57
CA SER A 23 17.93 25.57 -7.68
C SER A 23 17.87 24.10 -7.24
N ARG A 24 18.80 23.63 -6.41
CA ARG A 24 18.77 22.24 -5.86
C ARG A 24 17.65 22.05 -4.85
N ARG A 25 17.19 23.08 -4.20
CA ARG A 25 16.07 23.03 -3.26
C ARG A 25 14.75 22.84 -4.01
N PHE A 26 14.55 23.54 -5.09
CA PHE A 26 13.37 23.42 -5.97
C PHE A 26 13.30 22.03 -6.61
N SER A 27 14.41 21.51 -7.14
CA SER A 27 14.50 20.17 -7.73
C SER A 27 14.02 19.04 -6.79
N LYS A 28 14.13 19.20 -5.48
CA LYS A 28 13.70 18.18 -4.50
C LYS A 28 12.19 18.06 -4.38
N TYR A 29 11.44 19.14 -4.62
CA TYR A 29 9.98 19.14 -4.54
C TYR A 29 9.30 18.79 -5.86
N VAL A 30 10.05 18.73 -6.95
CA VAL A 30 9.51 18.36 -8.29
C VAL A 30 8.85 16.99 -8.26
N VAL A 31 9.44 16.02 -7.56
CA VAL A 31 8.86 14.68 -7.43
C VAL A 31 7.52 14.71 -6.69
N SER A 32 7.41 15.54 -5.65
CA SER A 32 6.15 15.72 -4.91
C SER A 32 5.08 16.34 -5.81
N LEU A 33 5.45 17.32 -6.60
CA LEU A 33 4.54 17.98 -7.56
C LEU A 33 4.12 17.03 -8.68
N LEU A 34 5.05 16.27 -9.25
CA LEU A 34 4.74 15.29 -10.32
C LEU A 34 3.77 14.21 -9.81
N LEU A 35 3.96 13.75 -8.57
CA LEU A 35 3.06 12.78 -7.97
C LEU A 35 1.66 13.37 -7.76
N PHE A 36 1.56 14.62 -7.30
CA PHE A 36 0.29 15.33 -7.18
C PHE A 36 -0.40 15.45 -8.55
N LEU A 37 0.31 15.95 -9.57
CA LEU A 37 -0.22 16.10 -10.93
C LEU A 37 -0.69 14.77 -11.54
N LEU A 38 0.00 13.67 -11.25
CA LEU A 38 -0.43 12.34 -11.67
C LEU A 38 -1.79 11.97 -11.06
N PHE A 39 -1.99 12.22 -9.76
CA PHE A 39 -3.27 11.94 -9.10
C PHE A 39 -4.38 12.87 -9.58
N GLU A 40 -4.09 14.15 -9.82
CA GLU A 40 -5.05 15.09 -10.41
C GLU A 40 -5.45 14.69 -11.85
N ALA A 41 -4.49 14.23 -12.66
CA ALA A 41 -4.80 13.71 -13.99
C ALA A 41 -5.75 12.49 -13.93
N VAL A 42 -5.52 11.56 -12.99
CA VAL A 42 -6.43 10.44 -12.75
C VAL A 42 -7.80 10.93 -12.28
N ALA A 43 -7.82 11.88 -11.33
CA ALA A 43 -9.05 12.46 -10.78
C ALA A 43 -9.92 13.10 -11.87
N ILE A 44 -9.31 13.94 -12.70
CA ILE A 44 -9.99 14.63 -13.81
C ILE A 44 -10.48 13.62 -14.86
N THR A 45 -9.64 12.66 -15.23
CA THR A 45 -10.00 11.64 -16.22
C THR A 45 -11.20 10.83 -15.75
N LEU A 46 -11.22 10.37 -14.50
CA LEU A 46 -12.34 9.61 -13.95
C LEU A 46 -13.60 10.48 -13.80
N TRP A 47 -13.46 11.73 -13.39
CA TRP A 47 -14.57 12.67 -13.35
C TRP A 47 -15.21 12.85 -14.73
N LEU A 48 -14.41 13.13 -15.75
CA LEU A 48 -14.90 13.36 -17.12
C LEU A 48 -15.52 12.09 -17.74
N THR A 49 -14.95 10.92 -17.47
CA THR A 49 -15.42 9.65 -18.03
C THR A 49 -16.64 9.08 -17.31
N LYS A 50 -16.74 9.29 -16.00
CA LYS A 50 -17.83 8.75 -15.16
C LYS A 50 -18.93 9.80 -14.85
N GLY A 51 -18.70 11.08 -15.12
CA GLY A 51 -19.65 12.17 -14.84
C GLY A 51 -19.93 12.40 -13.35
N ASN A 52 -19.15 11.82 -12.44
CA ASN A 52 -19.37 11.89 -10.99
C ASN A 52 -18.25 12.65 -10.29
N LEU A 53 -18.60 13.77 -9.66
CA LEU A 53 -17.69 14.64 -8.91
C LEU A 53 -16.97 13.92 -7.76
N PHE A 54 -17.56 12.84 -7.26
CA PHE A 54 -16.95 12.03 -6.21
C PHE A 54 -15.54 11.55 -6.58
N TYR A 55 -15.32 11.15 -7.84
CA TYR A 55 -14.00 10.69 -8.29
C TYR A 55 -12.96 11.81 -8.26
N LEU A 56 -13.34 13.03 -8.65
CA LEU A 56 -12.46 14.19 -8.56
C LEU A 56 -12.05 14.42 -7.10
N LEU A 57 -13.00 14.55 -6.19
CA LEU A 57 -12.74 14.81 -4.77
C LEU A 57 -11.91 13.69 -4.11
N ASN A 58 -12.21 12.43 -4.42
CA ASN A 58 -11.54 11.26 -3.87
C ASN A 58 -10.04 11.22 -4.25
N PHE A 59 -9.74 11.31 -5.54
CA PHE A 59 -8.37 11.21 -6.01
C PHE A 59 -7.56 12.47 -5.74
N SER A 60 -8.18 13.67 -5.78
CA SER A 60 -7.52 14.92 -5.37
C SER A 60 -7.18 14.91 -3.88
N TYR A 61 -8.06 14.40 -3.00
CA TYR A 61 -7.74 14.23 -1.58
C TYR A 61 -6.50 13.35 -1.37
N ILE A 62 -6.45 12.20 -2.05
CA ILE A 62 -5.30 11.29 -1.98
C ILE A 62 -4.04 11.97 -2.54
N GLY A 63 -4.16 12.67 -3.66
CA GLY A 63 -3.08 13.43 -4.30
C GLY A 63 -2.48 14.49 -3.38
N VAL A 64 -3.33 15.28 -2.71
CA VAL A 64 -2.92 16.29 -1.72
C VAL A 64 -2.21 15.64 -0.53
N CYS A 65 -2.76 14.55 0.03
CA CYS A 65 -2.12 13.83 1.13
C CYS A 65 -0.72 13.31 0.75
N LEU A 66 -0.57 12.77 -0.45
CA LEU A 66 0.71 12.30 -0.98
C LEU A 66 1.69 13.45 -1.23
N TRP A 67 1.21 14.56 -1.77
CA TRP A 67 2.02 15.77 -1.98
C TRP A 67 2.58 16.31 -0.66
N ILE A 68 1.71 16.53 0.32
CA ILE A 68 2.13 17.00 1.65
C ILE A 68 3.11 15.99 2.28
N GLY A 69 2.79 14.70 2.24
CA GLY A 69 3.63 13.66 2.82
C GLY A 69 5.01 13.55 2.18
N THR A 70 5.08 13.63 0.85
CA THR A 70 6.37 13.62 0.14
C THR A 70 7.16 14.90 0.34
N ALA A 71 6.50 16.05 0.47
CA ALA A 71 7.13 17.32 0.84
C ALA A 71 7.71 17.27 2.26
N LEU A 72 6.94 16.78 3.24
CA LEU A 72 7.40 16.56 4.62
C LEU A 72 8.58 15.59 4.67
N PHE A 73 8.54 14.54 3.86
CA PHE A 73 9.61 13.58 3.73
C PHE A 73 10.90 14.24 3.18
N THR A 74 10.77 15.03 2.11
CA THR A 74 11.87 15.81 1.53
C THR A 74 12.45 16.80 2.53
N ALA A 75 11.61 17.38 3.40
CA ALA A 75 12.02 18.23 4.51
C ALA A 75 12.66 17.44 5.68
N GLY A 76 12.78 16.10 5.59
CA GLY A 76 13.43 15.24 6.56
C GLY A 76 12.62 14.97 7.83
N LYS A 77 11.30 15.16 7.79
CA LYS A 77 10.41 14.90 8.93
C LYS A 77 10.19 13.40 9.11
N ARG A 78 10.44 12.87 10.30
CA ARG A 78 10.35 11.43 10.62
C ARG A 78 8.92 10.87 10.52
N TYR A 79 7.92 11.71 10.77
CA TYR A 79 6.51 11.34 10.76
C TYR A 79 5.85 11.42 9.38
N ALA A 80 6.56 11.89 8.35
CA ALA A 80 6.00 12.11 7.01
C ALA A 80 5.23 10.89 6.45
N ARG A 81 5.82 9.69 6.57
CA ARG A 81 5.18 8.45 6.15
C ARG A 81 3.92 8.12 6.95
N HIS A 82 3.97 8.28 8.28
CA HIS A 82 2.83 8.01 9.15
C HIS A 82 1.69 9.00 8.90
N PHE A 83 2.01 10.26 8.57
CA PHE A 83 1.00 11.25 8.18
C PHE A 83 0.19 10.78 6.97
N VAL A 84 0.87 10.40 5.86
CA VAL A 84 0.18 9.89 4.67
C VAL A 84 -0.64 8.65 5.00
N GLN A 85 -0.04 7.73 5.74
CA GLN A 85 -0.66 6.46 6.09
C GLN A 85 -1.93 6.64 6.94
N LEU A 86 -1.90 7.58 7.90
CA LEU A 86 -3.07 7.92 8.71
C LEU A 86 -4.14 8.65 7.88
N ALA A 87 -3.75 9.65 7.09
CA ALA A 87 -4.70 10.43 6.30
C ALA A 87 -5.39 9.55 5.25
N VAL A 88 -4.64 8.86 4.40
CA VAL A 88 -5.19 8.01 3.34
C VAL A 88 -5.80 6.72 3.90
N GLY A 89 -5.15 6.08 4.88
CA GLY A 89 -5.63 4.83 5.48
C GLY A 89 -6.97 5.01 6.22
N ASN A 90 -7.12 6.09 7.02
CA ASN A 90 -8.39 6.39 7.68
C ASN A 90 -9.48 6.79 6.66
N TYR A 91 -9.13 7.55 5.64
CA TYR A 91 -10.08 7.89 4.57
C TYR A 91 -10.63 6.62 3.90
N MET A 92 -9.77 5.68 3.54
CA MET A 92 -10.17 4.40 2.93
C MET A 92 -11.00 3.52 3.87
N LEU A 93 -10.61 3.45 5.16
CA LEU A 93 -11.29 2.60 6.13
C LEU A 93 -12.61 3.22 6.60
N LEU A 94 -12.57 4.47 7.05
CA LEU A 94 -13.72 5.10 7.70
C LEU A 94 -14.67 5.72 6.69
N TYR A 95 -14.17 6.57 5.79
CA TYR A 95 -15.05 7.28 4.87
C TYR A 95 -15.58 6.32 3.79
N LEU A 96 -14.72 5.67 3.02
CA LEU A 96 -15.17 4.77 1.94
C LEU A 96 -15.77 3.48 2.50
N GLY A 97 -15.12 2.86 3.49
CA GLY A 97 -15.55 1.56 4.00
C GLY A 97 -16.75 1.61 4.90
N VAL A 98 -16.76 2.51 5.92
CA VAL A 98 -17.83 2.55 6.93
C VAL A 98 -18.95 3.52 6.55
N ILE A 99 -18.63 4.77 6.19
CA ILE A 99 -19.63 5.79 5.89
C ILE A 99 -20.30 5.55 4.54
N SER A 100 -19.50 5.37 3.48
CA SER A 100 -20.01 5.06 2.14
C SER A 100 -20.45 3.60 1.98
N ARG A 101 -20.20 2.74 3.00
CA ARG A 101 -20.55 1.30 3.01
C ARG A 101 -19.93 0.49 1.88
N GLU A 102 -18.79 0.92 1.36
CA GLU A 102 -18.09 0.25 0.29
C GLU A 102 -17.15 -0.84 0.83
N ASN A 103 -17.29 -2.07 0.34
CA ASN A 103 -16.32 -3.10 0.67
C ASN A 103 -15.02 -2.91 -0.13
N MET A 104 -14.03 -2.25 0.48
CA MET A 104 -12.74 -1.97 -0.11
C MET A 104 -11.71 -3.11 0.08
N GLN A 105 -12.13 -4.25 0.65
CA GLN A 105 -11.30 -5.46 0.74
C GLN A 105 -11.38 -6.30 -0.53
N ILE A 106 -10.71 -7.46 -0.54
CA ILE A 106 -10.65 -8.32 -1.71
C ILE A 106 -12.03 -8.92 -2.07
N GLU A 107 -12.90 -9.11 -1.08
CA GLU A 107 -14.27 -9.56 -1.27
C GLU A 107 -15.07 -8.55 -2.07
N GLY A 108 -14.91 -7.25 -1.79
CA GLY A 108 -15.53 -6.18 -2.57
C GLY A 108 -15.00 -6.11 -4.00
N PHE A 109 -13.71 -6.40 -4.21
CA PHE A 109 -13.15 -6.49 -5.55
C PHE A 109 -13.82 -7.60 -6.36
N TRP A 110 -14.00 -8.81 -5.81
CA TRP A 110 -14.72 -9.91 -6.46
C TRP A 110 -16.19 -9.57 -6.71
N TYR A 111 -16.84 -8.94 -5.74
CA TYR A 111 -18.23 -8.51 -5.83
C TYR A 111 -18.46 -7.60 -7.03
N TYR A 112 -17.74 -6.50 -7.16
CA TYR A 112 -17.88 -5.58 -8.29
C TYR A 112 -17.44 -6.19 -9.61
N LEU A 113 -16.42 -7.07 -9.58
CA LEU A 113 -15.98 -7.79 -10.78
C LEU A 113 -17.07 -8.70 -11.31
N PHE A 114 -17.78 -9.43 -10.45
CA PHE A 114 -18.88 -10.31 -10.86
C PHE A 114 -20.13 -9.55 -11.28
N LEU A 115 -20.37 -8.36 -10.76
CA LEU A 115 -21.40 -7.45 -11.25
C LEU A 115 -21.07 -6.85 -12.63
N GLY A 116 -19.83 -6.97 -13.10
CA GLY A 116 -19.37 -6.28 -14.31
C GLY A 116 -19.25 -4.77 -14.17
N VAL A 117 -19.13 -4.25 -12.94
CA VAL A 117 -19.09 -2.83 -12.64
C VAL A 117 -17.64 -2.41 -12.32
N PHE A 118 -17.13 -1.42 -13.07
CA PHE A 118 -15.81 -0.87 -12.80
C PHE A 118 -15.92 0.40 -11.95
N GLU A 119 -16.13 0.21 -10.64
CA GLU A 119 -16.31 1.25 -9.62
C GLU A 119 -15.70 0.82 -8.28
N ALA A 120 -15.71 1.73 -7.30
CA ALA A 120 -15.31 1.45 -5.92
C ALA A 120 -14.05 0.56 -5.79
N ALA A 121 -14.21 -0.67 -5.27
CA ALA A 121 -13.11 -1.58 -5.04
C ALA A 121 -12.37 -1.97 -6.33
N THR A 122 -13.02 -2.12 -7.47
CA THR A 122 -12.34 -2.47 -8.74
C THR A 122 -11.40 -1.35 -9.19
N ILE A 123 -11.81 -0.08 -9.09
CA ILE A 123 -10.92 1.07 -9.37
C ILE A 123 -9.78 1.11 -8.37
N HIS A 124 -10.09 0.94 -7.08
CA HIS A 124 -9.07 0.91 -6.04
C HIS A 124 -8.02 -0.18 -6.30
N TYR A 125 -8.45 -1.39 -6.67
CA TYR A 125 -7.53 -2.49 -6.96
C TYR A 125 -6.73 -2.25 -8.23
N ALA A 126 -7.34 -1.74 -9.29
CA ALA A 126 -6.65 -1.37 -10.50
C ALA A 126 -5.53 -0.36 -10.21
N VAL A 127 -5.87 0.77 -9.58
CA VAL A 127 -4.91 1.86 -9.31
C VAL A 127 -3.89 1.46 -8.25
N ALA A 128 -4.32 0.92 -7.11
CA ALA A 128 -3.46 0.74 -5.93
C ALA A 128 -2.80 -0.63 -5.82
N LYS A 129 -3.33 -1.67 -6.47
CA LYS A 129 -2.85 -3.06 -6.31
C LYS A 129 -2.30 -3.68 -7.59
N ILE A 130 -2.60 -3.10 -8.76
CA ILE A 130 -2.12 -3.56 -10.06
C ILE A 130 -1.17 -2.51 -10.66
N PHE A 131 -1.68 -1.37 -11.12
CA PHE A 131 -0.86 -0.36 -11.82
C PHE A 131 0.10 0.38 -10.89
N GLY A 132 -0.31 0.74 -9.68
CA GLY A 132 0.57 1.39 -8.71
C GLY A 132 1.81 0.55 -8.37
N PRO A 133 1.68 -0.74 -8.07
CA PRO A 133 2.83 -1.63 -7.86
C PRO A 133 3.73 -1.84 -9.09
N LEU A 134 3.21 -1.77 -10.31
CA LEU A 134 4.04 -1.76 -11.52
C LEU A 134 4.93 -0.51 -11.60
N LEU A 135 4.49 0.61 -11.08
CA LEU A 135 5.27 1.85 -11.04
C LEU A 135 6.19 1.91 -9.82
N PHE A 136 5.66 1.72 -8.63
CA PHE A 136 6.30 2.03 -7.34
C PHE A 136 6.54 0.81 -6.45
N GLY A 137 6.39 -0.41 -6.96
CA GLY A 137 6.50 -1.62 -6.18
C GLY A 137 5.46 -1.64 -5.05
N ARG A 138 5.89 -2.00 -3.82
CA ARG A 138 5.00 -2.05 -2.65
C ARG A 138 4.84 -0.72 -1.91
N GLY A 139 5.06 0.41 -2.59
CA GLY A 139 4.94 1.74 -2.00
C GLY A 139 3.57 1.98 -1.37
N TRP A 140 2.48 1.59 -2.04
CA TRP A 140 1.12 1.74 -1.55
C TRP A 140 0.89 1.04 -0.20
N CYS A 141 1.42 -0.16 0.00
CA CYS A 141 1.31 -0.88 1.28
C CYS A 141 1.98 -0.14 2.45
N GLY A 142 3.00 0.64 2.17
CA GLY A 142 3.72 1.43 3.18
C GLY A 142 3.07 2.78 3.50
N TYR A 143 2.23 3.32 2.60
CA TYR A 143 1.76 4.70 2.68
C TYR A 143 0.24 4.87 2.73
N ALA A 144 -0.55 3.89 2.29
CA ALA A 144 -2.00 4.05 2.19
C ALA A 144 -2.81 2.83 2.70
N CYS A 145 -2.16 1.74 3.07
CA CYS A 145 -2.85 0.56 3.54
C CYS A 145 -3.32 0.74 5.00
N TRP A 146 -4.62 0.71 5.23
CA TRP A 146 -5.21 0.87 6.57
C TRP A 146 -4.85 -0.26 7.55
N THR A 147 -4.74 -1.52 7.08
CA THR A 147 -4.27 -2.62 7.93
C THR A 147 -2.84 -2.37 8.39
N ALA A 148 -1.96 -1.99 7.47
CA ALA A 148 -0.57 -1.67 7.77
C ALA A 148 -0.41 -0.43 8.65
N MET A 149 -1.35 0.52 8.56
CA MET A 149 -1.42 1.71 9.41
C MET A 149 -1.41 1.33 10.89
N LEU A 150 -2.27 0.42 11.31
CA LEU A 150 -2.33 -0.04 12.69
C LEU A 150 -1.10 -0.88 13.08
N LEU A 151 -0.68 -1.78 12.20
CA LEU A 151 0.45 -2.68 12.49
C LEU A 151 1.79 -1.94 12.62
N ASP A 152 1.95 -0.76 12.01
CA ASP A 152 3.19 0.03 12.11
C ASP A 152 3.40 0.68 13.50
N PHE A 153 2.36 0.75 14.33
CA PHE A 153 2.48 1.19 15.72
C PHE A 153 3.00 0.09 16.66
N LEU A 154 3.01 -1.17 16.24
CA LEU A 154 3.54 -2.27 17.03
C LEU A 154 5.07 -2.18 17.21
N PRO A 155 5.64 -2.82 18.25
CA PRO A 155 7.04 -2.64 18.63
C PRO A 155 8.06 -3.24 17.66
N TYR A 156 7.68 -4.23 16.85
CA TYR A 156 8.59 -5.01 16.00
C TYR A 156 8.75 -4.41 14.60
N LYS A 157 9.18 -3.15 14.51
CA LYS A 157 9.35 -2.40 13.24
C LYS A 157 10.38 -3.03 12.30
N LYS A 158 11.37 -3.74 12.86
CA LYS A 158 12.38 -4.50 12.12
C LYS A 158 12.16 -5.98 12.42
N PRO A 159 12.07 -6.82 11.38
CA PRO A 159 11.91 -8.26 11.59
C PRO A 159 13.08 -8.83 12.40
N GLN A 160 12.79 -9.57 13.46
CA GLN A 160 13.82 -10.19 14.31
C GLN A 160 14.17 -11.61 13.88
N LYS A 161 13.31 -12.24 13.08
CA LYS A 161 13.46 -13.60 12.58
C LYS A 161 13.50 -13.62 11.05
N PRO A 162 14.20 -14.58 10.45
CA PRO A 162 14.18 -14.76 9.01
C PRO A 162 12.78 -15.13 8.52
N ARG A 163 12.49 -14.81 7.28
CA ARG A 163 11.21 -15.10 6.67
C ARG A 163 11.03 -16.60 6.47
N LYS A 164 9.87 -17.13 6.86
CA LYS A 164 9.48 -18.51 6.62
C LYS A 164 8.72 -18.63 5.30
N GLU A 165 9.41 -19.02 4.22
CA GLU A 165 8.82 -19.05 2.87
C GLU A 165 7.59 -19.98 2.78
N LYS A 166 7.61 -21.14 3.43
CA LYS A 166 6.51 -22.12 3.44
C LYS A 166 5.18 -21.52 3.96
N LEU A 167 5.23 -20.64 4.95
CA LEU A 167 4.01 -19.97 5.47
C LEU A 167 3.39 -19.00 4.48
N GLY A 168 4.14 -18.59 3.47
CA GLY A 168 3.61 -17.77 2.39
C GLY A 168 2.48 -18.41 1.58
N VAL A 169 2.25 -19.71 1.70
CA VAL A 169 1.10 -20.41 1.08
C VAL A 169 -0.22 -19.93 1.65
N LEU A 170 -0.27 -19.55 2.93
CA LEU A 170 -1.51 -19.09 3.57
C LEU A 170 -2.19 -17.92 2.84
N ARG A 171 -1.42 -17.03 2.20
CA ARG A 171 -1.99 -15.93 1.41
C ARG A 171 -2.81 -16.41 0.21
N TYR A 172 -2.39 -17.51 -0.44
CA TYR A 172 -3.11 -18.10 -1.57
C TYR A 172 -4.38 -18.81 -1.10
N ILE A 173 -4.32 -19.44 0.09
CA ILE A 173 -5.49 -20.02 0.72
C ILE A 173 -6.52 -18.94 1.04
N MET A 174 -6.09 -17.83 1.68
CA MET A 174 -6.99 -16.70 1.97
C MET A 174 -7.57 -16.07 0.70
N PHE A 175 -6.76 -15.96 -0.35
CA PHE A 175 -7.20 -15.48 -1.65
C PHE A 175 -8.26 -16.40 -2.27
N ALA A 176 -8.03 -17.72 -2.27
CA ALA A 176 -8.98 -18.70 -2.79
C ALA A 176 -10.28 -18.74 -1.95
N LEU A 177 -10.16 -18.64 -0.62
CA LEU A 177 -11.31 -18.58 0.27
C LEU A 177 -12.17 -17.35 0.03
N SER A 178 -11.56 -16.16 -0.16
CA SER A 178 -12.32 -14.94 -0.47
C SER A 178 -13.05 -15.05 -1.81
N LEU A 179 -12.41 -15.62 -2.82
CA LEU A 179 -13.03 -15.86 -4.13
C LEU A 179 -14.16 -16.88 -4.01
N ALA A 180 -13.94 -18.01 -3.33
CA ALA A 180 -14.95 -19.04 -3.15
C ALA A 180 -16.17 -18.53 -2.36
N LEU A 181 -15.95 -17.73 -1.32
CA LEU A 181 -17.00 -17.11 -0.52
C LEU A 181 -17.91 -16.24 -1.39
N VAL A 182 -17.32 -15.30 -2.13
CA VAL A 182 -18.11 -14.37 -2.96
C VAL A 182 -18.78 -15.11 -4.12
N SER A 183 -18.08 -16.04 -4.78
CA SER A 183 -18.66 -16.89 -5.83
C SER A 183 -19.85 -17.71 -5.31
N GLY A 184 -19.72 -18.29 -4.12
CA GLY A 184 -20.81 -19.03 -3.48
C GLY A 184 -22.04 -18.17 -3.22
N LEU A 185 -21.86 -16.95 -2.70
CA LEU A 185 -22.95 -16.00 -2.47
C LEU A 185 -23.67 -15.60 -3.77
N PHE A 186 -22.94 -15.44 -4.87
CA PHE A 186 -23.53 -15.17 -6.19
C PHE A 186 -24.30 -16.38 -6.74
N LEU A 187 -23.72 -17.57 -6.65
CA LEU A 187 -24.38 -18.80 -7.12
C LEU A 187 -25.66 -19.11 -6.34
N MET A 188 -25.68 -18.86 -5.04
CA MET A 188 -26.85 -19.02 -4.18
C MET A 188 -27.92 -17.93 -4.40
N LYS A 189 -27.69 -16.96 -5.29
CA LYS A 189 -28.57 -15.81 -5.53
C LYS A 189 -29.01 -15.12 -4.24
N THR A 190 -28.06 -14.93 -3.30
CA THR A 190 -28.33 -14.42 -1.97
C THR A 190 -28.96 -13.03 -2.03
N ALA A 191 -30.10 -12.84 -1.36
CA ALA A 191 -30.74 -11.53 -1.26
C ALA A 191 -29.88 -10.54 -0.45
N HIS A 192 -30.01 -9.26 -0.75
CA HIS A 192 -29.29 -8.18 -0.03
C HIS A 192 -27.75 -8.34 0.03
N LEU A 193 -27.17 -8.79 -1.07
CA LEU A 193 -25.74 -9.08 -1.16
C LEU A 193 -24.86 -7.86 -0.80
N GLU A 194 -25.26 -6.65 -1.17
CA GLU A 194 -24.58 -5.40 -0.80
C GLU A 194 -24.46 -5.24 0.73
N LYS A 195 -25.54 -5.51 1.46
CA LYS A 195 -25.56 -5.46 2.92
C LYS A 195 -24.61 -6.51 3.54
N ILE A 196 -24.57 -7.69 2.95
CA ILE A 196 -23.65 -8.77 3.36
C ILE A 196 -22.20 -8.33 3.09
N MET A 197 -21.90 -7.72 1.95
CA MET A 197 -20.57 -7.20 1.63
C MET A 197 -20.08 -6.16 2.64
N PHE A 198 -20.97 -5.28 3.12
CA PHE A 198 -20.64 -4.32 4.18
C PHE A 198 -20.27 -5.02 5.50
N TRP A 199 -21.04 -6.01 5.93
CA TRP A 199 -20.72 -6.77 7.14
C TRP A 199 -19.46 -7.60 7.00
N LEU A 200 -19.20 -8.17 5.82
CA LEU A 200 -17.95 -8.86 5.52
C LEU A 200 -16.75 -7.90 5.59
N PHE A 201 -16.90 -6.64 5.14
CA PHE A 201 -15.87 -5.63 5.29
C PHE A 201 -15.55 -5.36 6.76
N LEU A 202 -16.56 -5.16 7.61
CA LEU A 202 -16.33 -4.92 9.04
C LEU A 202 -15.69 -6.14 9.72
N ALA A 203 -16.27 -7.31 9.57
CA ALA A 203 -15.76 -8.55 10.15
C ALA A 203 -14.36 -8.90 9.64
N GLY A 204 -14.11 -8.73 8.34
CA GLY A 204 -12.81 -8.95 7.71
C GLY A 204 -11.73 -8.02 8.24
N ASN A 205 -12.05 -6.73 8.47
CA ASN A 205 -11.09 -5.80 9.08
C ASN A 205 -10.76 -6.19 10.52
N VAL A 206 -11.76 -6.53 11.34
CA VAL A 206 -11.53 -7.01 12.72
C VAL A 206 -10.64 -8.25 12.69
N PHE A 207 -10.94 -9.23 11.83
CA PHE A 207 -10.11 -10.42 11.66
C PHE A 207 -8.68 -10.08 11.24
N TYR A 208 -8.48 -9.16 10.27
CA TYR A 208 -7.15 -8.77 9.80
C TYR A 208 -6.33 -8.07 10.89
N TYR A 209 -6.98 -7.25 11.72
CA TYR A 209 -6.30 -6.60 12.83
C TYR A 209 -5.91 -7.60 13.92
N ILE A 210 -6.82 -8.47 14.34
CA ILE A 210 -6.53 -9.51 15.34
C ILE A 210 -5.42 -10.44 14.84
N ALA A 211 -5.57 -11.00 13.63
CA ALA A 211 -4.56 -11.86 13.02
C ALA A 211 -3.22 -11.13 12.84
N GLY A 212 -3.26 -9.87 12.45
CA GLY A 212 -2.08 -9.02 12.28
C GLY A 212 -1.32 -8.82 13.59
N ILE A 213 -2.02 -8.52 14.68
CA ILE A 213 -1.43 -8.33 16.01
C ILE A 213 -0.86 -9.67 16.50
N VAL A 214 -1.64 -10.76 16.47
CA VAL A 214 -1.19 -12.08 16.90
C VAL A 214 0.08 -12.52 16.15
N LEU A 215 0.07 -12.41 14.83
CA LEU A 215 1.24 -12.76 14.01
C LEU A 215 2.43 -11.85 14.27
N ALA A 216 2.22 -10.56 14.54
CA ALA A 216 3.30 -9.62 14.84
C ALA A 216 4.04 -10.03 16.13
N PHE A 217 3.31 -10.40 17.19
CA PHE A 217 3.92 -10.85 18.44
C PHE A 217 4.54 -12.27 18.32
N ALA A 218 3.88 -13.20 17.64
CA ALA A 218 4.38 -14.57 17.45
C ALA A 218 5.69 -14.60 16.64
N PHE A 219 5.78 -13.78 15.59
CA PHE A 219 6.96 -13.73 14.73
C PHE A 219 7.93 -12.58 15.05
N LYS A 220 7.61 -11.72 16.03
CA LYS A 220 8.36 -10.49 16.34
C LYS A 220 8.59 -9.63 15.11
N ASP A 221 7.52 -9.38 14.37
CA ASP A 221 7.55 -8.74 13.06
C ASP A 221 6.21 -8.08 12.74
N ASN A 222 6.15 -6.76 12.75
CA ASN A 222 4.93 -5.98 12.47
C ASN A 222 4.30 -6.31 11.10
N ARG A 223 5.09 -6.81 10.15
CA ARG A 223 4.65 -7.13 8.79
C ARG A 223 4.41 -8.63 8.56
N ALA A 224 4.35 -9.44 9.63
CA ALA A 224 4.11 -10.88 9.51
C ALA A 224 2.78 -11.17 8.78
N PHE A 225 1.70 -10.46 9.10
CA PHE A 225 0.43 -10.54 8.37
C PHE A 225 0.61 -10.29 6.86
N CYS A 226 1.31 -9.21 6.49
CA CYS A 226 1.56 -8.84 5.10
C CYS A 226 2.41 -9.88 4.35
N LYS A 227 3.26 -10.62 5.07
CA LYS A 227 4.14 -11.64 4.49
C LYS A 227 3.44 -12.97 4.30
N TYR A 228 2.55 -13.35 5.22
CA TYR A 228 2.03 -14.71 5.30
C TYR A 228 0.55 -14.83 4.99
N LEU A 229 -0.28 -13.89 5.44
CA LEU A 229 -1.73 -14.06 5.42
C LEU A 229 -2.45 -13.15 4.43
N CYS A 230 -1.94 -11.93 4.16
CA CYS A 230 -2.62 -10.94 3.35
C CYS A 230 -2.90 -11.45 1.91
N PRO A 231 -4.17 -11.62 1.50
CA PRO A 231 -4.55 -12.16 0.19
C PRO A 231 -4.17 -11.22 -0.95
N ILE A 232 -4.17 -9.92 -0.71
CA ILE A 232 -3.82 -8.89 -1.70
C ILE A 232 -2.38 -9.06 -2.19
N THR A 233 -1.52 -9.70 -1.40
CA THR A 233 -0.13 -9.97 -1.79
C THR A 233 -0.03 -10.89 -3.01
N VAL A 234 -1.08 -11.64 -3.36
CA VAL A 234 -1.15 -12.47 -4.56
C VAL A 234 -1.05 -11.59 -5.81
N PHE A 235 -1.73 -10.44 -5.86
CA PHE A 235 -1.57 -9.44 -6.92
C PHE A 235 -0.28 -8.64 -6.79
N LEU A 236 0.03 -8.19 -5.57
CA LEU A 236 1.17 -7.30 -5.35
C LEU A 236 2.52 -7.94 -5.64
N LYS A 237 2.65 -9.26 -5.45
CA LYS A 237 3.94 -9.95 -5.64
C LYS A 237 4.40 -9.89 -7.10
N PRO A 238 3.63 -10.35 -8.10
CA PRO A 238 4.03 -10.26 -9.50
C PRO A 238 4.14 -8.80 -9.98
N MET A 239 3.17 -7.93 -9.64
CA MET A 239 3.20 -6.54 -10.09
C MET A 239 4.43 -5.79 -9.56
N SER A 240 4.80 -6.00 -8.29
CA SER A 240 5.99 -5.37 -7.72
C SER A 240 7.31 -5.97 -8.22
N TYR A 241 7.30 -7.18 -8.73
CA TYR A 241 8.47 -7.79 -9.37
C TYR A 241 8.82 -7.09 -10.68
N PHE A 242 7.81 -6.73 -11.47
CA PHE A 242 7.96 -5.97 -12.72
C PHE A 242 7.98 -4.45 -12.53
N SER A 243 8.12 -3.95 -11.31
CA SER A 243 8.05 -2.51 -11.07
C SER A 243 9.17 -1.75 -11.77
N LEU A 244 8.81 -0.60 -12.37
CA LEU A 244 9.76 0.31 -13.00
C LEU A 244 10.74 0.89 -11.99
N LEU A 245 10.25 1.21 -10.80
CA LEU A 245 11.03 1.83 -9.74
C LEU A 245 11.25 0.80 -8.63
N ARG A 246 12.40 0.14 -8.68
CA ARG A 246 12.82 -0.87 -7.71
C ARG A 246 14.22 -0.60 -7.18
N VAL A 247 14.51 -1.12 -6.00
CA VAL A 247 15.84 -1.05 -5.41
C VAL A 247 16.68 -2.18 -5.99
N HIS A 248 17.82 -1.84 -6.57
CA HIS A 248 18.83 -2.77 -7.03
C HIS A 248 20.08 -2.70 -6.16
N CYS A 249 20.74 -3.82 -6.00
CA CYS A 249 22.07 -3.91 -5.43
C CYS A 249 23.11 -3.91 -6.57
N ASP A 250 24.10 -3.05 -6.47
CA ASP A 250 25.30 -3.15 -7.30
C ASP A 250 26.21 -4.19 -6.67
N GLU A 251 26.28 -5.37 -7.25
CA GLU A 251 27.04 -6.51 -6.73
C GLU A 251 28.53 -6.19 -6.62
N SER A 252 29.07 -5.36 -7.52
CA SER A 252 30.48 -4.97 -7.51
C SER A 252 30.86 -4.10 -6.29
N LYS A 253 29.87 -3.42 -5.70
CA LYS A 253 30.03 -2.57 -4.51
C LYS A 253 29.45 -3.19 -3.24
N CYS A 254 28.89 -4.38 -3.34
CA CYS A 254 28.24 -5.04 -2.22
C CYS A 254 29.27 -5.70 -1.30
N ILE A 255 29.37 -5.22 -0.07
CA ILE A 255 30.24 -5.81 0.97
C ILE A 255 29.53 -6.90 1.79
N HIS A 256 28.41 -7.41 1.37
CA HIS A 256 27.61 -8.46 2.01
C HIS A 256 27.29 -8.23 3.51
N CYS A 257 27.22 -6.99 3.98
CA CYS A 257 26.96 -6.66 5.39
C CYS A 257 25.54 -6.99 5.88
N GLY A 258 24.60 -7.37 4.99
CA GLY A 258 23.22 -7.71 5.30
C GLY A 258 22.35 -6.57 5.84
N LYS A 259 22.81 -5.31 5.81
CA LYS A 259 22.08 -4.15 6.34
C LYS A 259 20.77 -3.92 5.60
N CYS A 260 20.75 -4.10 4.28
CA CYS A 260 19.54 -3.99 3.44
C CYS A 260 18.43 -4.97 3.89
N LEU A 261 18.78 -6.23 4.18
CA LEU A 261 17.85 -7.25 4.67
C LEU A 261 17.32 -6.91 6.07
N ARG A 262 18.20 -6.46 6.96
CA ARG A 262 17.83 -6.11 8.36
C ARG A 262 16.92 -4.90 8.47
N VAL A 263 17.01 -3.94 7.55
CA VAL A 263 16.16 -2.74 7.56
C VAL A 263 14.89 -2.90 6.73
N CYS A 264 14.83 -3.91 5.86
CA CYS A 264 13.68 -4.16 5.01
C CYS A 264 12.53 -4.77 5.82
N PRO A 265 11.38 -4.08 5.97
CA PRO A 265 10.26 -4.62 6.74
C PRO A 265 9.66 -5.89 6.10
N MET A 266 9.96 -6.17 4.83
CA MET A 266 9.47 -7.35 4.10
C MET A 266 10.49 -8.49 4.03
N ASN A 267 11.70 -8.34 4.62
CA ASN A 267 12.82 -9.29 4.53
C ASN A 267 13.11 -9.72 3.06
N VAL A 268 13.19 -8.75 2.16
CA VAL A 268 13.57 -9.03 0.77
C VAL A 268 15.08 -9.00 0.67
N GLU A 269 15.65 -10.08 0.13
CA GLU A 269 17.07 -10.16 -0.22
C GLU A 269 17.29 -9.39 -1.52
N ILE A 270 17.98 -8.25 -1.44
CA ILE A 270 18.19 -7.35 -2.58
C ILE A 270 19.48 -7.75 -3.34
N ASN A 271 20.33 -8.52 -2.70
CA ASN A 271 21.64 -8.96 -3.20
C ASN A 271 21.62 -10.37 -3.85
N LYS A 272 20.43 -10.85 -4.20
CA LYS A 272 20.20 -12.05 -5.00
C LYS A 272 19.47 -11.74 -6.28
#